data_a0935fedcfb34e35239e608ed77e929d
#
_entry.id   a0935fedcfb34e35239e608ed77e929d
#
_cell.length_a   1.000
_cell.length_b   1.000
_cell.length_c   1.000
_cell.angle_alpha   90.00
_cell.angle_beta   90.00
_cell.angle_gamma   90.00
#
_symmetry.space_group_name_H-M   'P 1'
#
loop_
_entity.id
_entity.type
_entity.pdbx_description
1 polymer ?
#
loop_
_entity_poly.entity_id
_entity_poly.type
_entity_poly.pdbx_seq_one_letter_code
_entity_poly.pdbx_strand_id
1 'polypeptide(L)'
;MERDENTRRLDFLREVWRLAKPYFVSEDRKAAWLLLAVVIGLNLFSVYLSVRFNFWRNDFYNTLQQYNVHGFWVQIGIFTLLAVIAIVTGVYQTYLQQMLQIRWRRWLTHRYLGHWLDDKTYYRLQLTSGTTDNPDQRISQDIDLFTSVTLSLTVGGAGFLNSVVTLFSFLTILWSLSGSLAVPLGSLGTFTIPGYLFWFALVYAIGGTWVTFKIGRPLVTLNFAQQRYEADFRFSLVRLRENTENVALYGGEPRERTIFTDRFGHVVDNFWAIMRRIKIINWWTYFYTQFAIIFPYLVTAPRYLTHAIELGGLMQTADAFGQVQTSLSFLINSYTDIAQWQAVVQRLGGFEQRMQALSQEARGKQPIDVERGGQGLSVSHLDLDRPDGVALLRDVNLKAGPGEAVLVTGPTGIGKSTLLRAISGIWPYGKGAIRLAIGKLLFLPQRPYLPLGTLRQALIYPRAETDLPETRLAEAMEKVGLAGFIPRLDEDDNWAQRLSLGEQQRLSFARVLLTEPDLLFLDEATSALDEANEAKLYRMLRGAAWHPTIVSIGHRSTLAALHDAQHDISVFRASSAPVTTP
;
A
#
# COMPACT_ATOMS: atom_id res chain seq x y z
N MET A 1 -2.92 15.20 29.74
CA MET A 1 -2.00 14.27 29.05
C MET A 1 -2.55 12.84 28.96
N GLU A 2 -2.98 12.17 30.04
CA GLU A 2 -3.56 10.80 29.95
C GLU A 2 -4.90 10.69 29.22
N ARG A 3 -5.80 11.66 29.36
CA ARG A 3 -7.05 11.68 28.59
C ARG A 3 -6.85 11.76 27.08
N ASP A 4 -5.80 12.47 26.63
CA ASP A 4 -5.50 12.67 25.21
C ASP A 4 -4.90 11.40 24.58
N GLU A 5 -4.13 10.64 25.35
CA GLU A 5 -3.50 9.40 24.89
C GLU A 5 -4.50 8.24 24.79
N ASN A 6 -5.46 8.15 25.72
CA ASN A 6 -6.54 7.17 25.66
C ASN A 6 -7.51 7.44 24.51
N THR A 7 -7.80 8.71 24.22
CA THR A 7 -8.63 9.09 23.07
C THR A 7 -7.95 8.70 21.77
N ARG A 8 -6.65 8.96 21.62
CA ARG A 8 -5.86 8.57 20.43
C ARG A 8 -5.79 7.05 20.22
N ARG A 9 -5.72 6.26 21.31
CA ARG A 9 -5.74 4.78 21.23
C ARG A 9 -7.09 4.24 20.79
N LEU A 10 -8.19 4.79 21.30
CA LEU A 10 -9.53 4.40 20.90
C LEU A 10 -9.81 4.76 19.42
N ASP A 11 -9.34 5.93 18.98
CA ASP A 11 -9.48 6.35 17.60
C ASP A 11 -8.68 5.46 16.66
N PHE A 12 -7.49 5.03 17.08
CA PHE A 12 -6.69 4.06 16.32
C PHE A 12 -7.40 2.70 16.15
N LEU A 13 -7.95 2.14 17.22
CA LEU A 13 -8.69 0.86 17.15
C LEU A 13 -9.97 0.98 16.31
N ARG A 14 -10.65 2.12 16.36
CA ARG A 14 -11.78 2.41 15.47
C ARG A 14 -11.35 2.45 14.01
N GLU A 15 -10.20 3.05 13.72
CA GLU A 15 -9.62 3.10 12.39
C GLU A 15 -9.30 1.69 11.87
N VAL A 16 -8.62 0.86 12.67
CA VAL A 16 -8.36 -0.55 12.36
C VAL A 16 -9.64 -1.28 12.04
N TRP A 17 -10.65 -1.11 12.88
CA TRP A 17 -11.96 -1.75 12.68
C TRP A 17 -12.67 -1.25 11.43
N ARG A 18 -12.58 0.05 11.13
CA ARG A 18 -13.13 0.65 9.90
C ARG A 18 -12.52 0.02 8.65
N LEU A 19 -11.21 -0.22 8.64
CA LEU A 19 -10.51 -0.87 7.53
C LEU A 19 -10.79 -2.37 7.44
N ALA A 20 -10.94 -3.06 8.59
CA ALA A 20 -11.13 -4.51 8.65
C ALA A 20 -12.59 -4.94 8.42
N LYS A 21 -13.55 -4.26 9.06
CA LYS A 21 -14.98 -4.62 9.06
C LYS A 21 -15.54 -4.90 7.66
N PRO A 22 -15.25 -4.11 6.61
CA PRO A 22 -15.85 -4.31 5.30
C PRO A 22 -15.60 -5.71 4.71
N TYR A 23 -14.44 -6.32 4.96
CA TYR A 23 -14.16 -7.69 4.52
C TYR A 23 -15.06 -8.72 5.22
N PHE A 24 -15.25 -8.58 6.54
CA PHE A 24 -16.07 -9.49 7.34
C PHE A 24 -17.59 -9.34 7.13
N VAL A 25 -18.01 -8.33 6.36
CA VAL A 25 -19.42 -8.10 5.97
C VAL A 25 -19.63 -8.30 4.47
N SER A 26 -18.56 -8.56 3.70
CA SER A 26 -18.55 -8.73 2.26
C SER A 26 -19.24 -10.04 1.79
N GLU A 27 -19.20 -10.27 0.50
CA GLU A 27 -19.66 -11.53 -0.14
C GLU A 27 -18.92 -12.76 0.43
N ASP A 28 -17.63 -12.61 0.78
CA ASP A 28 -16.78 -13.64 1.37
C ASP A 28 -16.96 -13.83 2.90
N ARG A 29 -17.95 -13.15 3.52
CA ARG A 29 -18.13 -13.11 4.99
C ARG A 29 -18.16 -14.48 5.67
N LYS A 30 -18.83 -15.48 5.05
CA LYS A 30 -18.93 -16.83 5.63
C LYS A 30 -17.58 -17.51 5.73
N ALA A 31 -16.78 -17.44 4.65
CA ALA A 31 -15.43 -18.00 4.63
C ALA A 31 -14.48 -17.23 5.55
N ALA A 32 -14.59 -15.90 5.61
CA ALA A 32 -13.78 -15.06 6.49
C ALA A 32 -14.00 -15.39 7.97
N TRP A 33 -15.25 -15.45 8.43
CA TRP A 33 -15.59 -15.81 9.81
C TRP A 33 -15.25 -17.25 10.16
N LEU A 34 -15.49 -18.20 9.23
CA LEU A 34 -15.14 -19.60 9.44
C LEU A 34 -13.62 -19.77 9.61
N LEU A 35 -12.82 -19.20 8.69
CA LEU A 35 -11.36 -19.26 8.77
C LEU A 35 -10.85 -18.60 10.05
N LEU A 36 -11.37 -17.43 10.41
CA LEU A 36 -10.98 -16.73 11.65
C LEU A 36 -11.31 -17.58 12.88
N ALA A 37 -12.51 -18.16 12.94
CA ALA A 37 -12.93 -19.02 14.06
C ALA A 37 -12.05 -20.27 14.17
N VAL A 38 -11.72 -20.92 13.06
CA VAL A 38 -10.84 -22.09 13.04
C VAL A 38 -9.41 -21.72 13.46
N VAL A 39 -8.87 -20.60 12.97
CA VAL A 39 -7.54 -20.11 13.38
C VAL A 39 -7.50 -19.81 14.87
N ILE A 40 -8.52 -19.13 15.42
CA ILE A 40 -8.65 -18.88 16.86
C ILE A 40 -8.75 -20.21 17.62
N GLY A 41 -9.57 -21.14 17.16
CA GLY A 41 -9.72 -22.47 17.78
C GLY A 41 -8.40 -23.24 17.83
N LEU A 42 -7.62 -23.24 16.74
CA LEU A 42 -6.30 -23.87 16.68
C LEU A 42 -5.28 -23.17 17.61
N ASN A 43 -5.35 -21.84 17.74
CA ASN A 43 -4.53 -21.10 18.71
C ASN A 43 -4.83 -21.52 20.14
N LEU A 44 -6.10 -21.53 20.52
CA LEU A 44 -6.51 -21.96 21.87
C LEU A 44 -6.13 -23.41 22.14
N PHE A 45 -6.27 -24.28 21.12
CA PHE A 45 -5.85 -25.67 21.20
C PHE A 45 -4.33 -25.81 21.33
N SER A 46 -3.54 -24.97 20.66
CA SER A 46 -2.08 -24.92 20.82
C SER A 46 -1.66 -24.55 22.25
N VAL A 47 -2.34 -23.59 22.87
CA VAL A 47 -2.12 -23.25 24.29
C VAL A 47 -2.48 -24.44 25.19
N TYR A 48 -3.61 -25.09 24.94
CA TYR A 48 -3.98 -26.32 25.66
C TYR A 48 -2.91 -27.40 25.54
N LEU A 49 -2.37 -27.64 24.35
CA LEU A 49 -1.26 -28.59 24.15
C LEU A 49 -0.02 -28.18 24.94
N SER A 50 0.34 -26.89 24.97
CA SER A 50 1.45 -26.38 25.79
C SER A 50 1.26 -26.67 27.27
N VAL A 51 0.05 -26.51 27.78
CA VAL A 51 -0.31 -26.90 29.16
C VAL A 51 -0.18 -28.42 29.35
N ARG A 52 -0.64 -29.24 28.39
CA ARG A 52 -0.48 -30.70 28.45
C ARG A 52 0.98 -31.13 28.44
N PHE A 53 1.82 -30.49 27.64
CA PHE A 53 3.27 -30.73 27.66
C PHE A 53 3.91 -30.36 29.00
N ASN A 54 3.45 -29.30 29.66
CA ASN A 54 3.93 -28.91 30.97
C ASN A 54 3.61 -29.97 32.04
N PHE A 55 2.39 -30.55 32.04
CA PHE A 55 2.03 -31.66 32.92
C PHE A 55 2.79 -32.97 32.56
N TRP A 56 2.89 -33.29 31.26
CA TRP A 56 3.68 -34.43 30.80
C TRP A 56 5.14 -34.35 31.29
N ARG A 57 5.72 -33.16 31.31
CA ARG A 57 7.09 -32.95 31.79
C ARG A 57 7.23 -33.33 33.25
N ASN A 58 6.25 -32.97 34.07
CA ASN A 58 6.20 -33.39 35.47
C ASN A 58 6.23 -34.91 35.59
N ASP A 59 5.30 -35.59 34.95
CA ASP A 59 5.16 -37.03 35.03
C ASP A 59 6.40 -37.78 34.50
N PHE A 60 6.97 -37.30 33.39
CA PHE A 60 8.16 -37.86 32.79
C PHE A 60 9.38 -37.78 33.72
N TYR A 61 9.68 -36.63 34.31
CA TYR A 61 10.82 -36.47 35.20
C TYR A 61 10.63 -37.21 36.54
N ASN A 62 9.43 -37.36 37.05
CA ASN A 62 9.13 -38.18 38.21
C ASN A 62 9.36 -39.66 37.91
N THR A 63 8.99 -40.12 36.72
CA THR A 63 9.27 -41.50 36.27
C THR A 63 10.78 -41.79 36.23
N LEU A 64 11.59 -40.83 35.78
CA LEU A 64 13.06 -40.92 35.78
C LEU A 64 13.63 -40.95 37.21
N GLN A 65 13.14 -40.09 38.10
CA GLN A 65 13.57 -40.03 39.50
C GLN A 65 13.26 -41.33 40.24
N GLN A 66 12.15 -41.98 39.90
CA GLN A 66 11.71 -43.25 40.50
C GLN A 66 12.31 -44.49 39.82
N TYR A 67 13.16 -44.33 38.80
CA TYR A 67 13.75 -45.42 38.01
C TYR A 67 12.71 -46.37 37.40
N ASN A 68 11.50 -45.87 37.11
CA ASN A 68 10.38 -46.66 36.59
C ASN A 68 10.48 -46.84 35.07
N VAL A 69 11.10 -47.96 34.63
CA VAL A 69 11.32 -48.25 33.21
C VAL A 69 10.01 -48.36 32.42
N HIS A 70 8.99 -49.01 32.99
CA HIS A 70 7.70 -49.13 32.31
C HIS A 70 7.03 -47.77 32.12
N GLY A 71 6.95 -46.96 33.20
CA GLY A 71 6.44 -45.59 33.14
C GLY A 71 7.19 -44.73 32.15
N PHE A 72 8.50 -44.85 32.04
CA PHE A 72 9.32 -44.13 31.05
C PHE A 72 8.84 -44.38 29.61
N TRP A 73 8.66 -45.65 29.19
CA TRP A 73 8.18 -45.94 27.85
C TRP A 73 6.75 -45.49 27.59
N VAL A 74 5.89 -45.53 28.61
CA VAL A 74 4.54 -44.96 28.52
C VAL A 74 4.59 -43.45 28.29
N GLN A 75 5.45 -42.72 29.03
CA GLN A 75 5.60 -41.26 28.85
C GLN A 75 6.19 -40.89 27.48
N ILE A 76 7.11 -41.71 26.93
CA ILE A 76 7.60 -41.50 25.54
C ILE A 76 6.47 -41.70 24.54
N GLY A 77 5.58 -42.68 24.73
CA GLY A 77 4.41 -42.87 23.88
C GLY A 77 3.45 -41.66 23.92
N ILE A 78 3.18 -41.15 25.13
CA ILE A 78 2.36 -39.95 25.32
C ILE A 78 2.97 -38.71 24.66
N PHE A 79 4.30 -38.51 24.83
CA PHE A 79 5.03 -37.45 24.17
C PHE A 79 4.91 -37.52 22.65
N THR A 80 5.13 -38.70 22.08
CA THR A 80 5.05 -38.90 20.62
C THR A 80 3.66 -38.51 20.09
N LEU A 81 2.60 -38.94 20.80
CA LEU A 81 1.23 -38.57 20.43
C LEU A 81 0.99 -37.06 20.51
N LEU A 82 1.37 -36.42 21.63
CA LEU A 82 1.23 -34.98 21.83
C LEU A 82 2.04 -34.20 20.77
N ALA A 83 3.26 -34.67 20.45
CA ALA A 83 4.13 -34.04 19.47
C ALA A 83 3.51 -34.10 18.06
N VAL A 84 2.97 -35.24 17.63
CA VAL A 84 2.29 -35.39 16.35
C VAL A 84 1.08 -34.43 16.27
N ILE A 85 0.26 -34.39 17.32
CA ILE A 85 -0.90 -33.49 17.38
C ILE A 85 -0.45 -32.03 17.33
N ALA A 86 0.61 -31.66 18.05
CA ALA A 86 1.14 -30.30 18.06
C ALA A 86 1.69 -29.88 16.68
N ILE A 87 2.42 -30.77 16.00
CA ILE A 87 2.93 -30.53 14.64
C ILE A 87 1.77 -30.29 13.67
N VAL A 88 0.79 -31.20 13.65
CA VAL A 88 -0.40 -31.04 12.78
C VAL A 88 -1.13 -29.72 13.08
N THR A 89 -1.34 -29.41 14.36
CA THR A 89 -1.98 -28.17 14.78
C THR A 89 -1.23 -26.94 14.30
N GLY A 90 0.10 -26.89 14.51
CA GLY A 90 0.94 -25.75 14.11
C GLY A 90 1.00 -25.55 12.60
N VAL A 91 1.12 -26.65 11.83
CA VAL A 91 1.13 -26.59 10.36
C VAL A 91 -0.20 -26.04 9.83
N TYR A 92 -1.33 -26.60 10.27
CA TYR A 92 -2.64 -26.15 9.80
C TYR A 92 -3.00 -24.75 10.31
N GLN A 93 -2.60 -24.37 11.51
CA GLN A 93 -2.76 -23.01 12.03
C GLN A 93 -2.08 -21.99 11.11
N THR A 94 -0.81 -22.21 10.77
CA THR A 94 -0.06 -21.31 9.88
C THR A 94 -0.68 -21.28 8.47
N TYR A 95 -1.01 -22.43 7.91
CA TYR A 95 -1.61 -22.53 6.58
C TYR A 95 -2.96 -21.80 6.48
N LEU A 96 -3.85 -22.01 7.45
CA LEU A 96 -5.17 -21.37 7.46
C LEU A 96 -5.09 -19.87 7.73
N GLN A 97 -4.12 -19.43 8.56
CA GLN A 97 -3.83 -18.01 8.75
C GLN A 97 -3.37 -17.36 7.45
N GLN A 98 -2.45 -17.99 6.71
CA GLN A 98 -2.00 -17.49 5.40
C GLN A 98 -3.14 -17.49 4.37
N MET A 99 -4.02 -18.51 4.39
CA MET A 99 -5.21 -18.56 3.55
C MET A 99 -6.16 -17.40 3.85
N LEU A 100 -6.39 -17.07 5.12
CA LEU A 100 -7.19 -15.92 5.52
C LEU A 100 -6.53 -14.61 5.06
N GLN A 101 -5.21 -14.47 5.23
CA GLN A 101 -4.43 -13.31 4.82
C GLN A 101 -4.57 -13.04 3.32
N ILE A 102 -4.33 -14.04 2.47
CA ILE A 102 -4.34 -13.83 1.01
C ILE A 102 -5.76 -13.54 0.48
N ARG A 103 -6.80 -14.16 1.06
CA ARG A 103 -8.19 -13.85 0.70
C ARG A 103 -8.56 -12.42 1.10
N TRP A 104 -8.20 -12.00 2.30
CA TRP A 104 -8.44 -10.64 2.78
C TRP A 104 -7.69 -9.60 1.95
N ARG A 105 -6.39 -9.86 1.67
CA ARG A 105 -5.57 -9.02 0.79
C ARG A 105 -6.18 -8.89 -0.60
N ARG A 106 -6.59 -10.00 -1.22
CA ARG A 106 -7.24 -10.00 -2.54
C ARG A 106 -8.48 -9.11 -2.55
N TRP A 107 -9.35 -9.28 -1.57
CA TRP A 107 -10.58 -8.49 -1.47
C TRP A 107 -10.31 -7.00 -1.29
N LEU A 108 -9.40 -6.62 -0.37
CA LEU A 108 -9.00 -5.24 -0.16
C LEU A 108 -8.38 -4.63 -1.42
N THR A 109 -7.48 -5.34 -2.09
CA THR A 109 -6.82 -4.86 -3.31
C THR A 109 -7.86 -4.56 -4.40
N HIS A 110 -8.81 -5.46 -4.64
CA HIS A 110 -9.89 -5.22 -5.60
C HIS A 110 -10.74 -4.01 -5.23
N ARG A 111 -11.10 -3.87 -3.97
CA ARG A 111 -11.86 -2.72 -3.47
C ARG A 111 -11.12 -1.39 -3.67
N TYR A 112 -9.84 -1.34 -3.30
CA TYR A 112 -9.04 -0.12 -3.43
C TYR A 112 -8.78 0.23 -4.89
N LEU A 113 -8.53 -0.76 -5.76
CA LEU A 113 -8.40 -0.55 -7.20
C LEU A 113 -9.71 0.01 -7.80
N GLY A 114 -10.87 -0.53 -7.41
CA GLY A 114 -12.16 0.01 -7.82
C GLY A 114 -12.31 1.47 -7.41
N HIS A 115 -12.18 1.80 -6.12
CA HIS A 115 -12.31 3.18 -5.64
C HIS A 115 -11.28 4.15 -6.25
N TRP A 116 -10.08 3.67 -6.58
CA TRP A 116 -9.04 4.49 -7.19
C TRP A 116 -9.30 4.78 -8.67
N LEU A 117 -9.84 3.81 -9.40
CA LEU A 117 -10.14 3.94 -10.83
C LEU A 117 -11.50 4.59 -11.09
N ASP A 118 -12.49 4.35 -10.21
CA ASP A 118 -13.84 4.91 -10.33
C ASP A 118 -13.82 6.44 -10.26
N ASP A 119 -14.75 7.07 -11.00
CA ASP A 119 -14.92 8.54 -11.05
C ASP A 119 -13.63 9.30 -11.40
N LYS A 120 -12.64 8.62 -12.01
CA LYS A 120 -11.29 9.16 -12.32
C LYS A 120 -10.58 9.69 -11.06
N THR A 121 -10.80 9.07 -9.92
CA THR A 121 -10.24 9.46 -8.61
C THR A 121 -8.71 9.52 -8.64
N TYR A 122 -8.04 8.61 -9.38
CA TYR A 122 -6.59 8.63 -9.56
C TYR A 122 -6.07 9.96 -10.12
N TYR A 123 -6.80 10.55 -11.07
CA TYR A 123 -6.42 11.83 -11.68
C TYR A 123 -6.71 13.01 -10.74
N ARG A 124 -7.86 13.00 -10.05
CA ARG A 124 -8.23 14.04 -9.08
C ARG A 124 -7.27 14.07 -7.89
N LEU A 125 -6.83 12.91 -7.42
CA LEU A 125 -5.76 12.80 -6.41
C LEU A 125 -4.48 13.53 -6.86
N GLN A 126 -4.06 13.34 -8.10
CA GLN A 126 -2.87 13.99 -8.65
C GLN A 126 -3.00 15.52 -8.70
N LEU A 127 -4.21 16.05 -8.95
CA LEU A 127 -4.45 17.49 -8.98
C LEU A 127 -4.43 18.13 -7.58
N THR A 128 -4.88 17.41 -6.55
CA THR A 128 -5.05 17.93 -5.18
C THR A 128 -3.87 17.62 -4.27
N SER A 129 -3.12 16.52 -4.53
CA SER A 129 -1.98 16.15 -3.69
C SER A 129 -0.71 16.86 -4.13
N GLY A 130 -0.26 17.82 -3.34
CA GLY A 130 1.16 18.17 -3.32
C GLY A 130 1.97 16.93 -2.88
N THR A 131 2.65 16.27 -3.80
CA THR A 131 3.86 15.41 -3.66
C THR A 131 3.89 14.20 -2.70
N THR A 132 2.88 13.85 -1.89
CA THR A 132 3.14 12.97 -0.74
C THR A 132 2.38 11.64 -0.71
N ASP A 133 1.48 11.36 -1.63
CA ASP A 133 0.75 10.10 -1.63
C ASP A 133 1.15 9.25 -2.85
N ASN A 134 1.75 8.07 -2.59
CA ASN A 134 2.11 7.09 -3.60
C ASN A 134 1.02 6.00 -3.63
N PRO A 135 -0.03 6.13 -4.46
CA PRO A 135 -1.15 5.18 -4.51
C PRO A 135 -0.71 3.76 -4.84
N ASP A 136 0.32 3.62 -5.69
CA ASP A 136 0.96 2.36 -6.04
C ASP A 136 1.49 1.63 -4.80
N GLN A 137 2.20 2.34 -3.91
CA GLN A 137 2.72 1.79 -2.66
C GLN A 137 1.59 1.44 -1.69
N ARG A 138 0.52 2.28 -1.61
CA ARG A 138 -0.64 2.00 -0.74
C ARG A 138 -1.33 0.71 -1.15
N ILE A 139 -1.58 0.53 -2.46
CA ILE A 139 -2.32 -0.62 -2.98
C ILE A 139 -1.44 -1.89 -2.98
N SER A 140 -0.16 -1.80 -3.36
CA SER A 140 0.72 -2.96 -3.48
C SER A 140 1.32 -3.43 -2.16
N GLN A 141 1.77 -2.52 -1.30
CA GLN A 141 2.54 -2.83 -0.10
C GLN A 141 1.76 -2.62 1.20
N ASP A 142 1.09 -1.47 1.37
CA ASP A 142 0.43 -1.18 2.65
C ASP A 142 -0.76 -2.09 2.91
N ILE A 143 -1.51 -2.53 1.88
CA ILE A 143 -2.59 -3.53 2.04
C ILE A 143 -2.01 -4.87 2.50
N ASP A 144 -0.89 -5.31 1.94
CA ASP A 144 -0.21 -6.54 2.37
C ASP A 144 0.26 -6.47 3.82
N LEU A 145 0.96 -5.39 4.16
CA LEU A 145 1.41 -5.14 5.52
C LEU A 145 0.24 -5.03 6.52
N PHE A 146 -0.86 -4.37 6.14
CA PHE A 146 -2.04 -4.27 6.99
C PHE A 146 -2.63 -5.64 7.32
N THR A 147 -2.84 -6.48 6.30
CA THR A 147 -3.44 -7.81 6.49
C THR A 147 -2.52 -8.77 7.23
N SER A 148 -1.22 -8.80 6.86
CA SER A 148 -0.24 -9.70 7.48
C SER A 148 0.04 -9.34 8.93
N VAL A 149 0.33 -8.06 9.22
CA VAL A 149 0.67 -7.61 10.56
C VAL A 149 -0.55 -7.65 11.49
N THR A 150 -1.76 -7.31 11.00
CA THR A 150 -2.99 -7.43 11.80
C THR A 150 -3.22 -8.87 12.25
N LEU A 151 -3.12 -9.85 11.35
CA LEU A 151 -3.31 -11.25 11.71
C LEU A 151 -2.17 -11.78 12.60
N SER A 152 -0.91 -11.41 12.30
CA SER A 152 0.23 -11.79 13.11
C SER A 152 0.13 -11.28 14.54
N LEU A 153 -0.20 -10.00 14.73
CA LEU A 153 -0.31 -9.38 16.04
C LEU A 153 -1.53 -9.83 16.84
N THR A 154 -2.63 -10.21 16.16
CA THR A 154 -3.88 -10.56 16.86
C THR A 154 -4.02 -12.07 17.09
N VAL A 155 -4.06 -12.84 16.00
CA VAL A 155 -4.36 -14.29 16.01
C VAL A 155 -3.20 -15.16 15.54
N GLY A 156 -2.02 -14.61 15.34
CA GLY A 156 -0.81 -15.39 15.04
C GLY A 156 -0.39 -16.28 16.21
N GLY A 157 0.44 -17.29 15.93
CA GLY A 157 0.91 -18.24 16.96
C GLY A 157 1.72 -17.58 18.09
N ALA A 158 2.32 -16.41 17.86
CA ALA A 158 2.93 -15.56 18.88
C ALA A 158 2.16 -14.24 19.07
N GLY A 159 0.90 -14.17 18.63
CA GLY A 159 0.08 -12.97 18.68
C GLY A 159 -0.50 -12.69 20.08
N PHE A 160 -1.21 -11.57 20.19
CA PHE A 160 -1.79 -11.10 21.45
C PHE A 160 -2.73 -12.13 22.10
N LEU A 161 -3.63 -12.74 21.32
CA LEU A 161 -4.57 -13.74 21.84
C LEU A 161 -3.82 -14.91 22.47
N ASN A 162 -2.85 -15.49 21.76
CA ASN A 162 -2.07 -16.61 22.27
C ASN A 162 -1.27 -16.23 23.52
N SER A 163 -0.64 -15.05 23.50
CA SER A 163 0.15 -14.56 24.65
C SER A 163 -0.70 -14.35 25.89
N VAL A 164 -1.90 -13.77 25.75
CA VAL A 164 -2.82 -13.55 26.88
C VAL A 164 -3.34 -14.87 27.45
N VAL A 165 -3.80 -15.79 26.61
CA VAL A 165 -4.34 -17.07 27.07
C VAL A 165 -3.23 -17.94 27.71
N THR A 166 -2.02 -17.96 27.12
CA THR A 166 -0.84 -18.63 27.69
C THR A 166 -0.48 -18.03 29.06
N LEU A 167 -0.43 -16.70 29.15
CA LEU A 167 -0.13 -15.99 30.40
C LEU A 167 -1.08 -16.43 31.53
N PHE A 168 -2.40 -16.35 31.31
CA PHE A 168 -3.38 -16.74 32.32
C PHE A 168 -3.30 -18.23 32.68
N SER A 169 -3.12 -19.10 31.68
CA SER A 169 -3.00 -20.56 31.91
C SER A 169 -1.80 -20.90 32.79
N PHE A 170 -0.63 -20.34 32.45
CA PHE A 170 0.61 -20.66 33.17
C PHE A 170 0.77 -19.91 34.50
N LEU A 171 0.17 -18.73 34.65
CA LEU A 171 0.06 -18.07 35.97
C LEU A 171 -0.77 -18.91 36.94
N THR A 172 -1.87 -19.54 36.48
CA THR A 172 -2.68 -20.44 37.30
C THR A 172 -1.89 -21.68 37.74
N ILE A 173 -1.08 -22.24 36.80
CA ILE A 173 -0.17 -23.37 37.11
C ILE A 173 0.88 -22.96 38.15
N LEU A 174 1.54 -21.82 37.94
CA LEU A 174 2.54 -21.32 38.89
C LEU A 174 1.92 -21.07 40.28
N TRP A 175 0.70 -20.55 40.32
CA TRP A 175 0.00 -20.37 41.61
C TRP A 175 -0.24 -21.69 42.32
N SER A 176 -0.69 -22.72 41.62
CA SER A 176 -0.93 -24.06 42.18
C SER A 176 0.35 -24.78 42.64
N LEU A 177 1.47 -24.59 41.92
CA LEU A 177 2.76 -25.18 42.26
C LEU A 177 3.55 -24.42 43.34
N SER A 178 3.19 -23.16 43.58
CA SER A 178 4.02 -22.25 44.37
C SER A 178 4.06 -22.60 45.87
N GLY A 179 2.96 -23.04 46.47
CA GLY A 179 2.88 -23.14 47.94
C GLY A 179 3.03 -21.76 48.62
N SER A 180 3.45 -21.78 49.87
CA SER A 180 3.70 -20.56 50.68
C SER A 180 5.19 -20.41 50.99
N LEU A 181 5.72 -19.20 50.87
CA LEU A 181 7.05 -18.83 51.32
C LEU A 181 6.95 -18.12 52.66
N ALA A 182 7.51 -18.72 53.70
CA ALA A 182 7.60 -18.10 55.04
C ALA A 182 8.89 -17.27 55.10
N VAL A 183 8.77 -15.95 55.20
CA VAL A 183 9.88 -15.04 55.38
C VAL A 183 9.98 -14.63 56.83
N PRO A 184 11.01 -15.01 57.58
CA PRO A 184 11.18 -14.62 58.96
C PRO A 184 11.55 -13.13 59.02
N LEU A 185 10.72 -12.30 59.65
CA LEU A 185 10.95 -10.86 59.87
C LEU A 185 11.51 -10.56 61.28
N GLY A 186 12.22 -11.51 61.84
CA GLY A 186 12.84 -11.36 63.15
C GLY A 186 11.79 -11.18 64.26
N SER A 187 11.82 -10.05 64.97
CA SER A 187 10.88 -9.75 66.09
C SER A 187 9.43 -9.49 65.65
N LEU A 188 9.16 -9.33 64.34
CA LEU A 188 7.82 -9.07 63.78
C LEU A 188 7.08 -10.34 63.36
N GLY A 189 7.67 -11.52 63.60
CA GLY A 189 7.03 -12.81 63.24
C GLY A 189 7.39 -13.32 61.85
N THR A 190 6.63 -14.32 61.36
CA THR A 190 6.82 -14.90 60.03
C THR A 190 5.74 -14.37 59.09
N PHE A 191 6.13 -13.69 58.03
CA PHE A 191 5.23 -13.29 56.95
C PHE A 191 5.16 -14.38 55.88
N THR A 192 3.98 -14.91 55.62
CA THR A 192 3.76 -15.97 54.64
C THR A 192 3.24 -15.36 53.33
N ILE A 193 4.00 -15.52 52.24
CA ILE A 193 3.60 -15.06 50.90
C ILE A 193 2.98 -16.26 50.16
N PRO A 194 1.67 -16.34 49.97
CA PRO A 194 1.04 -17.37 49.18
C PRO A 194 1.33 -17.12 47.70
N GLY A 195 1.56 -18.15 46.93
CA GLY A 195 1.79 -17.98 45.46
C GLY A 195 3.07 -17.26 45.11
N TYR A 196 4.15 -17.34 45.90
CA TYR A 196 5.34 -16.52 45.73
C TYR A 196 6.00 -16.66 44.36
N LEU A 197 5.93 -17.82 43.68
CA LEU A 197 6.44 -18.01 42.34
C LEU A 197 5.69 -17.16 41.32
N PHE A 198 4.39 -17.00 41.49
CA PHE A 198 3.57 -16.09 40.69
C PHE A 198 4.07 -14.63 40.79
N TRP A 199 4.29 -14.17 42.03
CA TRP A 199 4.75 -12.79 42.24
C TRP A 199 6.15 -12.55 41.71
N PHE A 200 7.07 -13.51 41.88
CA PHE A 200 8.40 -13.42 41.34
C PHE A 200 8.42 -13.42 39.81
N ALA A 201 7.62 -14.28 39.16
CA ALA A 201 7.48 -14.27 37.71
C ALA A 201 6.95 -12.92 37.19
N LEU A 202 5.94 -12.37 37.88
CA LEU A 202 5.36 -11.09 37.50
C LEU A 202 6.34 -9.93 37.65
N VAL A 203 7.02 -9.81 38.79
CA VAL A 203 8.02 -8.76 39.04
C VAL A 203 9.20 -8.87 38.06
N TYR A 204 9.70 -10.10 37.86
CA TYR A 204 10.79 -10.37 36.93
C TYR A 204 10.42 -9.94 35.51
N ALA A 205 9.26 -10.35 35.03
CA ALA A 205 8.82 -10.08 33.66
C ALA A 205 8.49 -8.58 33.46
N ILE A 206 7.79 -7.93 34.39
CA ILE A 206 7.52 -6.48 34.32
C ILE A 206 8.81 -5.68 34.36
N GLY A 207 9.72 -6.01 35.28
CA GLY A 207 11.03 -5.34 35.39
C GLY A 207 11.87 -5.49 34.12
N GLY A 208 11.97 -6.72 33.60
CA GLY A 208 12.66 -7.03 32.34
C GLY A 208 12.05 -6.28 31.15
N THR A 209 10.72 -6.28 31.08
CA THR A 209 9.96 -5.56 30.03
C THR A 209 10.25 -4.06 30.08
N TRP A 210 10.17 -3.46 31.27
CA TRP A 210 10.43 -2.02 31.44
C TRP A 210 11.83 -1.62 31.01
N VAL A 211 12.86 -2.38 31.43
CA VAL A 211 14.26 -2.11 31.05
C VAL A 211 14.46 -2.27 29.53
N THR A 212 13.95 -3.35 28.94
CA THR A 212 14.05 -3.60 27.50
C THR A 212 13.39 -2.49 26.69
N PHE A 213 12.21 -2.02 27.11
CA PHE A 213 11.52 -0.92 26.46
C PHE A 213 12.32 0.38 26.52
N LYS A 214 12.89 0.72 27.70
CA LYS A 214 13.71 1.92 27.89
C LYS A 214 14.97 1.89 27.01
N ILE A 215 15.62 0.74 26.89
CA ILE A 215 16.80 0.57 26.04
C ILE A 215 16.42 0.55 24.55
N GLY A 216 15.30 -0.07 24.20
CA GLY A 216 14.88 -0.29 22.80
C GLY A 216 14.26 0.92 22.11
N ARG A 217 13.66 1.85 22.88
CA ARG A 217 12.93 3.01 22.34
C ARG A 217 13.66 3.79 21.23
N PRO A 218 14.97 4.12 21.33
CA PRO A 218 15.67 4.84 20.26
C PRO A 218 15.83 4.06 18.96
N LEU A 219 15.71 2.72 18.99
CA LEU A 219 15.83 1.88 17.78
C LEU A 219 14.73 2.17 16.76
N VAL A 220 13.54 2.54 17.23
CA VAL A 220 12.41 2.88 16.35
C VAL A 220 12.75 4.08 15.47
N THR A 221 13.24 5.16 16.08
CA THR A 221 13.64 6.37 15.34
C THR A 221 14.76 6.08 14.34
N LEU A 222 15.74 5.25 14.74
CA LEU A 222 16.84 4.86 13.85
C LEU A 222 16.34 4.00 12.67
N ASN A 223 15.40 3.09 12.89
CA ASN A 223 14.81 2.28 11.82
C ASN A 223 14.00 3.15 10.84
N PHE A 224 13.24 4.14 11.32
CA PHE A 224 12.57 5.11 10.45
C PHE A 224 13.56 5.91 9.61
N ALA A 225 14.65 6.38 10.23
CA ALA A 225 15.72 7.08 9.52
C ALA A 225 16.36 6.19 8.45
N GLN A 226 16.59 4.89 8.76
CA GLN A 226 17.13 3.91 7.81
C GLN A 226 16.24 3.77 6.57
N GLN A 227 14.94 3.57 6.78
CA GLN A 227 13.98 3.45 5.67
C GLN A 227 13.97 4.71 4.79
N ARG A 228 14.06 5.89 5.40
CA ARG A 228 14.13 7.16 4.68
C ARG A 228 15.41 7.26 3.85
N TYR A 229 16.58 7.01 4.43
CA TYR A 229 17.86 7.09 3.71
C TYR A 229 17.95 6.08 2.56
N GLU A 230 17.43 4.88 2.76
CA GLU A 230 17.35 3.87 1.70
C GLU A 230 16.39 4.26 0.58
N ALA A 231 15.27 4.90 0.91
CA ALA A 231 14.34 5.44 -0.07
C ALA A 231 14.97 6.57 -0.89
N ASP A 232 15.68 7.49 -0.22
CA ASP A 232 16.38 8.61 -0.86
C ASP A 232 17.49 8.13 -1.80
N PHE A 233 18.24 7.10 -1.38
CA PHE A 233 19.27 6.47 -2.22
C PHE A 233 18.64 5.78 -3.44
N ARG A 234 17.62 4.96 -3.24
CA ARG A 234 16.90 4.28 -4.33
C ARG A 234 16.30 5.27 -5.32
N PHE A 235 15.68 6.34 -4.83
CA PHE A 235 15.11 7.38 -5.68
C PHE A 235 16.16 8.01 -6.59
N SER A 236 17.40 8.26 -6.07
CA SER A 236 18.47 8.81 -6.89
C SER A 236 18.92 7.85 -8.01
N LEU A 237 18.98 6.54 -7.73
CA LEU A 237 19.29 5.53 -8.74
C LEU A 237 18.20 5.44 -9.83
N VAL A 238 16.92 5.49 -9.43
CA VAL A 238 15.79 5.51 -10.37
C VAL A 238 15.85 6.74 -11.26
N ARG A 239 16.15 7.91 -10.69
CA ARG A 239 16.26 9.15 -11.43
C ARG A 239 17.39 9.11 -12.47
N LEU A 240 18.54 8.52 -12.13
CA LEU A 240 19.61 8.27 -13.12
C LEU A 240 19.12 7.37 -14.25
N ARG A 241 18.44 6.26 -13.92
CA ARG A 241 17.93 5.31 -14.91
C ARG A 241 16.93 5.95 -15.88
N GLU A 242 16.11 6.87 -15.40
CA GLU A 242 15.15 7.60 -16.22
C GLU A 242 15.80 8.66 -17.13
N ASN A 243 17.03 9.10 -16.81
CA ASN A 243 17.75 10.16 -17.51
C ASN A 243 19.13 9.71 -17.99
N THR A 244 19.32 8.43 -18.28
CA THR A 244 20.62 7.82 -18.61
C THR A 244 21.31 8.51 -19.78
N GLU A 245 20.58 8.76 -20.87
CA GLU A 245 21.09 9.43 -22.05
C GLU A 245 21.53 10.86 -21.77
N ASN A 246 20.72 11.63 -21.05
CA ASN A 246 21.03 13.01 -20.70
C ASN A 246 22.29 13.10 -19.81
N VAL A 247 22.42 12.21 -18.81
CA VAL A 247 23.57 12.18 -17.92
C VAL A 247 24.83 11.80 -18.71
N ALA A 248 24.75 10.82 -19.62
CA ALA A 248 25.85 10.42 -20.48
C ALA A 248 26.28 11.56 -21.45
N LEU A 249 25.33 12.28 -22.05
CA LEU A 249 25.61 13.41 -22.93
C LEU A 249 26.27 14.59 -22.20
N TYR A 250 25.93 14.81 -20.93
CA TYR A 250 26.56 15.84 -20.09
C TYR A 250 27.89 15.40 -19.46
N GLY A 251 28.29 14.12 -19.56
CA GLY A 251 29.44 13.57 -18.84
C GLY A 251 29.28 13.68 -17.32
N GLY A 252 28.06 13.50 -16.83
CA GLY A 252 27.66 13.75 -15.44
C GLY A 252 28.05 12.67 -14.43
N GLU A 253 28.67 11.55 -14.86
CA GLU A 253 28.96 10.37 -14.03
C GLU A 253 29.77 10.68 -12.77
N PRO A 254 30.81 11.57 -12.80
CA PRO A 254 31.57 11.88 -11.57
C PRO A 254 30.68 12.57 -10.53
N ARG A 255 29.76 13.43 -10.95
CA ARG A 255 28.85 14.14 -10.04
C ARG A 255 27.80 13.19 -9.48
N GLU A 256 27.21 12.34 -10.29
CA GLU A 256 26.25 11.33 -9.84
C GLU A 256 26.90 10.34 -8.87
N ARG A 257 28.15 9.91 -9.13
CA ARG A 257 28.90 9.08 -8.19
C ARG A 257 29.05 9.75 -6.82
N THR A 258 29.36 11.03 -6.79
CA THR A 258 29.49 11.78 -5.53
C THR A 258 28.16 11.81 -4.78
N ILE A 259 27.05 12.10 -5.47
CA ILE A 259 25.69 12.12 -4.90
C ILE A 259 25.32 10.75 -4.34
N PHE A 260 25.58 9.66 -5.06
CA PHE A 260 25.27 8.30 -4.61
C PHE A 260 26.12 7.90 -3.41
N THR A 261 27.44 8.25 -3.42
CA THR A 261 28.34 7.96 -2.31
C THR A 261 27.90 8.69 -1.04
N ASP A 262 27.53 9.95 -1.15
CA ASP A 262 27.03 10.76 -0.02
C ASP A 262 25.73 10.17 0.55
N ARG A 263 24.74 9.91 -0.31
CA ARG A 263 23.46 9.31 0.12
C ARG A 263 23.63 7.93 0.74
N PHE A 264 24.48 7.09 0.15
CA PHE A 264 24.78 5.78 0.71
C PHE A 264 25.58 5.91 2.02
N GLY A 265 26.41 6.94 2.17
CA GLY A 265 27.08 7.28 3.41
C GLY A 265 26.10 7.45 4.59
N HIS A 266 24.99 8.17 4.39
CA HIS A 266 23.94 8.31 5.40
C HIS A 266 23.27 6.96 5.77
N VAL A 267 23.09 6.05 4.79
CA VAL A 267 22.59 4.69 5.05
C VAL A 267 23.55 3.94 5.96
N VAL A 268 24.86 3.98 5.65
CA VAL A 268 25.91 3.29 6.41
C VAL A 268 26.04 3.86 7.83
N ASP A 269 26.10 5.17 7.97
CA ASP A 269 26.28 5.83 9.28
C ASP A 269 25.10 5.53 10.23
N ASN A 270 23.89 5.61 9.70
CA ASN A 270 22.70 5.26 10.48
C ASN A 270 22.67 3.76 10.83
N PHE A 271 23.10 2.89 9.92
CA PHE A 271 23.18 1.45 10.18
C PHE A 271 24.18 1.15 11.31
N TRP A 272 25.32 1.86 11.37
CA TRP A 272 26.26 1.79 12.49
C TRP A 272 25.62 2.22 13.81
N ALA A 273 24.77 3.25 13.79
CA ALA A 273 24.03 3.66 14.99
C ALA A 273 23.02 2.58 15.44
N ILE A 274 22.31 1.96 14.49
CA ILE A 274 21.42 0.81 14.73
C ILE A 274 22.20 -0.36 15.34
N MET A 275 23.33 -0.75 14.75
CA MET A 275 24.16 -1.86 15.25
C MET A 275 24.65 -1.62 16.69
N ARG A 276 25.10 -0.40 16.99
CA ARG A 276 25.50 -0.02 18.36
C ARG A 276 24.35 -0.19 19.34
N ARG A 277 23.14 0.20 18.93
CA ARG A 277 21.95 0.07 19.79
C ARG A 277 21.51 -1.37 19.96
N ILE A 278 21.48 -2.14 18.86
CA ILE A 278 21.19 -3.59 18.89
C ILE A 278 22.18 -4.31 19.79
N LYS A 279 23.47 -3.96 19.76
CA LYS A 279 24.47 -4.56 20.66
C LYS A 279 24.10 -4.36 22.13
N ILE A 280 23.66 -3.18 22.54
CA ILE A 280 23.26 -2.90 23.93
C ILE A 280 21.98 -3.68 24.29
N ILE A 281 21.00 -3.74 23.37
CA ILE A 281 19.77 -4.52 23.57
C ILE A 281 20.09 -6.00 23.72
N ASN A 282 20.95 -6.54 22.85
CA ASN A 282 21.33 -7.94 22.89
C ASN A 282 22.07 -8.32 24.17
N TRP A 283 22.98 -7.47 24.67
CA TRP A 283 23.62 -7.68 25.97
C TRP A 283 22.60 -7.84 27.09
N TRP A 284 21.62 -6.93 27.14
CA TRP A 284 20.55 -6.98 28.12
C TRP A 284 19.66 -8.21 27.92
N THR A 285 19.21 -8.45 26.69
CA THR A 285 18.29 -9.55 26.39
C THR A 285 18.92 -10.90 26.66
N TYR A 286 20.18 -11.10 26.27
CA TYR A 286 20.89 -12.35 26.57
C TYR A 286 21.09 -12.55 28.07
N PHE A 287 21.52 -11.52 28.79
CA PHE A 287 21.61 -11.59 30.25
C PHE A 287 20.24 -11.95 30.88
N TYR A 288 19.22 -11.23 30.50
CA TYR A 288 17.85 -11.45 30.98
C TYR A 288 17.35 -12.87 30.69
N THR A 289 17.56 -13.37 29.46
CA THR A 289 17.13 -14.73 29.07
C THR A 289 17.93 -15.80 29.81
N GLN A 290 19.23 -15.66 29.93
CA GLN A 290 20.06 -16.64 30.67
C GLN A 290 19.72 -16.65 32.16
N PHE A 291 19.47 -15.50 32.75
CA PHE A 291 19.01 -15.43 34.14
C PHE A 291 17.63 -16.06 34.33
N ALA A 292 16.72 -15.89 33.35
CA ALA A 292 15.40 -16.51 33.36
C ALA A 292 15.43 -18.05 33.38
N ILE A 293 16.47 -18.66 32.79
CA ILE A 293 16.64 -20.12 32.81
C ILE A 293 16.96 -20.60 34.22
N ILE A 294 17.91 -19.95 34.90
CA ILE A 294 18.38 -20.43 36.23
C ILE A 294 17.49 -19.95 37.38
N PHE A 295 16.82 -18.81 37.25
CA PHE A 295 16.04 -18.18 38.31
C PHE A 295 14.94 -19.07 38.90
N PRO A 296 14.09 -19.76 38.10
CA PRO A 296 13.08 -20.67 38.65
C PRO A 296 13.70 -21.80 39.47
N TYR A 297 14.84 -22.32 39.05
CA TYR A 297 15.57 -23.36 39.79
C TYR A 297 16.08 -22.86 41.13
N LEU A 298 16.69 -21.68 41.17
CA LEU A 298 17.17 -21.07 42.41
C LEU A 298 16.04 -20.88 43.45
N VAL A 299 14.87 -20.46 42.97
CA VAL A 299 13.72 -20.19 43.86
C VAL A 299 13.01 -21.48 44.28
N THR A 300 13.02 -22.53 43.43
CA THR A 300 12.30 -23.79 43.71
C THR A 300 13.19 -24.88 44.30
N ALA A 301 14.50 -24.80 44.09
CA ALA A 301 15.47 -25.80 44.59
C ALA A 301 15.37 -26.08 46.13
N PRO A 302 15.18 -25.09 47.00
CA PRO A 302 15.04 -25.38 48.42
C PRO A 302 13.90 -26.36 48.75
N ARG A 303 12.77 -26.25 48.03
CA ARG A 303 11.65 -27.18 48.18
C ARG A 303 11.94 -28.56 47.65
N TYR A 304 12.69 -28.70 46.57
CA TYR A 304 13.14 -29.96 46.04
C TYR A 304 14.16 -30.63 46.98
N LEU A 305 15.14 -29.89 47.46
CA LEU A 305 16.17 -30.38 48.38
C LEU A 305 15.62 -30.79 49.77
N THR A 306 14.46 -30.20 50.17
CA THR A 306 13.74 -30.60 51.39
C THR A 306 12.68 -31.68 51.11
N HIS A 307 12.67 -32.31 49.93
CA HIS A 307 11.68 -33.33 49.51
C HIS A 307 10.22 -32.88 49.56
N ALA A 308 9.97 -31.54 49.53
CA ALA A 308 8.60 -30.99 49.52
C ALA A 308 7.97 -31.10 48.10
N ILE A 309 8.78 -31.24 47.06
CA ILE A 309 8.37 -31.50 45.68
C ILE A 309 9.31 -32.51 45.05
N GLU A 310 8.81 -33.26 44.05
CA GLU A 310 9.62 -34.16 43.19
C GLU A 310 10.34 -33.42 42.07
N LEU A 311 11.25 -34.09 41.38
CA LEU A 311 12.02 -33.54 40.25
C LEU A 311 11.11 -33.01 39.13
N GLY A 312 10.01 -33.72 38.83
CA GLY A 312 9.02 -33.29 37.86
C GLY A 312 8.38 -31.96 38.22
N GLY A 313 8.08 -31.71 39.48
CA GLY A 313 7.52 -30.45 39.97
C GLY A 313 8.51 -29.28 39.80
N LEU A 314 9.82 -29.51 40.00
CA LEU A 314 10.88 -28.54 39.74
C LEU A 314 10.93 -28.17 38.26
N MET A 315 10.95 -29.19 37.38
CA MET A 315 11.00 -28.98 35.92
C MET A 315 9.73 -28.35 35.36
N GLN A 316 8.58 -28.76 35.88
CA GLN A 316 7.28 -28.17 35.54
C GLN A 316 7.21 -26.67 35.88
N THR A 317 7.72 -26.32 37.08
CA THR A 317 7.77 -24.92 37.53
C THR A 317 8.67 -24.06 36.65
N ALA A 318 9.86 -24.59 36.28
CA ALA A 318 10.79 -23.87 35.41
C ALA A 318 10.18 -23.61 34.01
N ASP A 319 9.49 -24.61 33.45
CA ASP A 319 8.78 -24.44 32.17
C ASP A 319 7.64 -23.43 32.28
N ALA A 320 6.80 -23.53 33.30
CA ALA A 320 5.69 -22.59 33.50
C ALA A 320 6.18 -21.15 33.65
N PHE A 321 7.29 -20.93 34.38
CA PHE A 321 7.93 -19.62 34.48
C PHE A 321 8.40 -19.09 33.12
N GLY A 322 9.04 -19.94 32.30
CA GLY A 322 9.45 -19.60 30.94
C GLY A 322 8.29 -19.18 30.05
N GLN A 323 7.14 -19.86 30.12
CA GLN A 323 5.94 -19.53 29.37
C GLN A 323 5.34 -18.17 29.80
N VAL A 324 5.30 -17.88 31.10
CA VAL A 324 4.87 -16.59 31.64
C VAL A 324 5.80 -15.47 31.16
N GLN A 325 7.10 -15.67 31.25
CA GLN A 325 8.11 -14.70 30.77
C GLN A 325 7.95 -14.43 29.28
N THR A 326 7.81 -15.46 28.46
CA THR A 326 7.65 -15.33 27.01
C THR A 326 6.37 -14.54 26.67
N SER A 327 5.26 -14.86 27.34
CA SER A 327 3.97 -14.21 27.13
C SER A 327 4.00 -12.71 27.49
N LEU A 328 4.64 -12.35 28.59
CA LEU A 328 4.81 -10.95 28.99
C LEU A 328 5.80 -10.18 28.11
N SER A 329 6.75 -10.88 27.47
CA SER A 329 7.69 -10.30 26.51
C SER A 329 7.06 -10.02 25.15
N PHE A 330 5.81 -10.44 24.90
CA PHE A 330 5.11 -10.19 23.62
C PHE A 330 5.13 -8.73 23.20
N LEU A 331 4.78 -7.81 24.09
CA LEU A 331 4.74 -6.37 23.79
C LEU A 331 6.11 -5.82 23.36
N ILE A 332 7.17 -6.36 23.95
CA ILE A 332 8.55 -5.95 23.60
C ILE A 332 8.91 -6.47 22.22
N ASN A 333 8.69 -7.76 22.01
CA ASN A 333 9.05 -8.43 20.76
C ASN A 333 8.25 -7.89 19.57
N SER A 334 7.00 -7.52 19.80
CA SER A 334 6.08 -6.98 18.79
C SER A 334 6.10 -5.45 18.67
N TYR A 335 6.94 -4.74 19.43
CA TYR A 335 6.92 -3.27 19.46
C TYR A 335 7.14 -2.63 18.08
N THR A 336 8.10 -3.16 17.33
CA THR A 336 8.40 -2.69 15.97
C THR A 336 7.21 -2.94 15.03
N ASP A 337 6.62 -4.13 15.12
CA ASP A 337 5.47 -4.52 14.30
C ASP A 337 4.24 -3.67 14.63
N ILE A 338 4.02 -3.39 15.92
CA ILE A 338 2.94 -2.49 16.38
C ILE A 338 3.15 -1.07 15.82
N ALA A 339 4.37 -0.54 15.86
CA ALA A 339 4.68 0.78 15.31
C ALA A 339 4.48 0.82 13.79
N GLN A 340 4.93 -0.20 13.07
CA GLN A 340 4.72 -0.35 11.63
C GLN A 340 3.22 -0.47 11.31
N TRP A 341 2.50 -1.29 12.05
CA TRP A 341 1.05 -1.45 11.91
C TRP A 341 0.31 -0.14 12.07
N GLN A 342 0.66 0.64 13.10
CA GLN A 342 0.06 1.96 13.33
C GLN A 342 0.30 2.91 12.15
N ALA A 343 1.52 2.95 11.62
CA ALA A 343 1.86 3.77 10.47
C ALA A 343 1.07 3.34 9.21
N VAL A 344 0.96 2.04 8.95
CA VAL A 344 0.22 1.48 7.81
C VAL A 344 -1.28 1.81 7.91
N VAL A 345 -1.88 1.63 9.09
CA VAL A 345 -3.30 1.94 9.34
C VAL A 345 -3.59 3.42 9.09
N GLN A 346 -2.74 4.33 9.57
CA GLN A 346 -2.91 5.76 9.35
C GLN A 346 -2.81 6.14 7.86
N ARG A 347 -1.83 5.55 7.13
CA ARG A 347 -1.67 5.81 5.70
C ARG A 347 -2.85 5.29 4.88
N LEU A 348 -3.26 4.03 5.10
CA LEU A 348 -4.41 3.44 4.39
C LEU A 348 -5.71 4.17 4.71
N GLY A 349 -5.94 4.50 5.98
CA GLY A 349 -7.12 5.23 6.40
C GLY A 349 -7.19 6.63 5.81
N GLY A 350 -6.08 7.36 5.81
CA GLY A 350 -5.99 8.67 5.16
C GLY A 350 -6.20 8.60 3.66
N PHE A 351 -5.62 7.58 3.00
CA PHE A 351 -5.80 7.36 1.56
C PHE A 351 -7.27 7.04 1.22
N GLU A 352 -7.92 6.12 1.96
CA GLU A 352 -9.33 5.79 1.75
C GLU A 352 -10.25 7.01 1.95
N GLN A 353 -10.02 7.81 2.99
CA GLN A 353 -10.80 9.03 3.25
C GLN A 353 -10.69 10.03 2.10
N ARG A 354 -9.47 10.26 1.58
CA ARG A 354 -9.25 11.15 0.44
C ARG A 354 -9.96 10.66 -0.82
N MET A 355 -9.83 9.37 -1.14
CA MET A 355 -10.53 8.80 -2.29
C MET A 355 -12.05 8.96 -2.17
N GLN A 356 -12.61 8.70 -0.99
CA GLN A 356 -14.04 8.86 -0.73
C GLN A 356 -14.49 10.33 -0.86
N ALA A 357 -13.73 11.27 -0.31
CA ALA A 357 -14.04 12.69 -0.43
C ALA A 357 -14.06 13.15 -1.91
N LEU A 358 -13.03 12.78 -2.69
CA LEU A 358 -12.94 13.12 -4.11
C LEU A 358 -14.03 12.45 -4.95
N SER A 359 -14.41 11.21 -4.64
CA SER A 359 -15.53 10.55 -5.31
C SER A 359 -16.87 11.20 -4.97
N GLN A 360 -17.07 11.65 -3.72
CA GLN A 360 -18.28 12.40 -3.33
C GLN A 360 -18.35 13.75 -4.04
N GLU A 361 -17.23 14.48 -4.10
CA GLU A 361 -17.14 15.73 -4.88
C GLU A 361 -17.45 15.49 -6.36
N ALA A 362 -16.95 14.37 -6.94
CA ALA A 362 -17.20 14.02 -8.34
C ALA A 362 -18.68 13.78 -8.64
N ARG A 363 -19.40 13.20 -7.71
CA ARG A 363 -20.85 12.90 -7.83
C ARG A 363 -21.75 14.07 -7.46
N GLY A 364 -21.21 15.09 -6.81
CA GLY A 364 -21.91 16.33 -6.50
C GLY A 364 -22.13 17.20 -7.74
N LYS A 365 -22.87 18.30 -7.57
CA LYS A 365 -23.04 19.30 -8.64
C LYS A 365 -21.69 19.90 -8.99
N GLN A 366 -21.23 19.63 -10.22
CA GLN A 366 -19.96 20.18 -10.69
C GLN A 366 -20.11 21.67 -11.01
N PRO A 367 -19.09 22.50 -10.67
CA PRO A 367 -19.13 23.93 -11.00
C PRO A 367 -19.12 24.20 -12.51
N ILE A 368 -18.46 23.31 -13.29
CA ILE A 368 -18.52 23.32 -14.75
C ILE A 368 -19.58 22.27 -15.16
N ASP A 369 -20.65 22.74 -15.77
CA ASP A 369 -21.74 21.90 -16.25
C ASP A 369 -21.38 21.30 -17.62
N VAL A 370 -21.18 19.98 -17.68
CA VAL A 370 -20.84 19.26 -18.92
C VAL A 370 -21.99 18.37 -19.32
N GLU A 371 -22.77 18.79 -20.29
CA GLU A 371 -23.92 18.06 -20.81
C GLU A 371 -23.64 17.39 -22.16
N ARG A 372 -24.20 16.20 -22.38
CA ARG A 372 -24.26 15.53 -23.68
C ARG A 372 -25.68 15.67 -24.23
N GLY A 373 -25.83 16.38 -25.33
CA GLY A 373 -27.18 16.65 -25.89
C GLY A 373 -27.18 17.63 -27.06
N GLY A 374 -26.00 18.11 -27.47
CA GLY A 374 -25.87 19.06 -28.56
C GLY A 374 -25.55 18.45 -29.92
N GLN A 375 -25.42 19.29 -30.92
CA GLN A 375 -24.79 18.97 -32.22
C GLN A 375 -23.42 19.66 -32.24
N GLY A 376 -22.33 18.86 -32.22
CA GLY A 376 -20.97 19.41 -32.16
C GLY A 376 -20.51 19.79 -30.74
N LEU A 377 -19.73 20.86 -30.61
CA LEU A 377 -19.23 21.44 -29.35
C LEU A 377 -19.78 22.84 -29.15
N SER A 378 -20.24 23.13 -27.95
CA SER A 378 -20.55 24.52 -27.52
C SER A 378 -20.04 24.75 -26.10
N VAL A 379 -19.13 25.68 -25.94
CA VAL A 379 -18.64 26.19 -24.65
C VAL A 379 -19.21 27.58 -24.45
N SER A 380 -19.84 27.83 -23.31
CA SER A 380 -20.51 29.08 -23.00
C SER A 380 -20.13 29.58 -21.61
N HIS A 381 -19.67 30.87 -21.57
CA HIS A 381 -19.31 31.57 -20.34
C HIS A 381 -18.39 30.74 -19.40
N LEU A 382 -17.38 30.04 -19.99
CA LEU A 382 -16.51 29.18 -19.23
C LEU A 382 -15.36 29.97 -18.62
N ASP A 383 -15.34 30.01 -17.30
CA ASP A 383 -14.19 30.43 -16.49
C ASP A 383 -13.35 29.23 -16.11
N LEU A 384 -12.05 29.33 -16.20
CA LEU A 384 -11.12 28.29 -15.77
C LEU A 384 -10.11 28.83 -14.76
N ASP A 385 -9.95 28.10 -13.68
CA ASP A 385 -9.01 28.39 -12.62
C ASP A 385 -7.97 27.26 -12.48
N ARG A 386 -6.84 27.57 -11.84
CA ARG A 386 -5.87 26.58 -11.37
C ARG A 386 -6.34 25.97 -10.05
N PRO A 387 -5.77 24.83 -9.61
CA PRO A 387 -6.08 24.22 -8.31
C PRO A 387 -5.79 25.15 -7.12
N ASP A 388 -4.86 26.09 -7.27
CA ASP A 388 -4.52 27.11 -6.28
C ASP A 388 -5.46 28.35 -6.31
N GLY A 389 -6.52 28.31 -7.13
CA GLY A 389 -7.50 29.38 -7.26
C GLY A 389 -7.08 30.52 -8.19
N VAL A 390 -5.90 30.45 -8.80
CA VAL A 390 -5.46 31.49 -9.76
C VAL A 390 -6.24 31.36 -11.07
N ALA A 391 -6.84 32.46 -11.50
CA ALA A 391 -7.59 32.54 -12.74
C ALA A 391 -6.70 32.31 -13.97
N LEU A 392 -7.10 31.41 -14.87
CA LEU A 392 -6.46 31.17 -16.16
C LEU A 392 -7.18 31.86 -17.31
N LEU A 393 -8.44 31.52 -17.50
CA LEU A 393 -9.27 32.02 -18.58
C LEU A 393 -10.61 32.53 -18.00
N ARG A 394 -11.20 33.53 -18.65
CA ARG A 394 -12.50 34.11 -18.28
C ARG A 394 -13.39 34.26 -19.49
N ASP A 395 -14.64 33.91 -19.31
CA ASP A 395 -15.73 34.06 -20.31
C ASP A 395 -15.41 33.41 -21.65
N VAL A 396 -14.83 32.19 -21.63
CA VAL A 396 -14.51 31.47 -22.87
C VAL A 396 -15.81 31.06 -23.56
N ASN A 397 -15.93 31.49 -24.80
CA ASN A 397 -17.03 31.12 -25.69
C ASN A 397 -16.43 30.48 -26.97
N LEU A 398 -16.78 29.22 -27.26
CA LEU A 398 -16.26 28.48 -28.39
C LEU A 398 -17.34 27.55 -28.94
N LYS A 399 -17.43 27.47 -30.26
CA LYS A 399 -18.39 26.59 -30.96
C LYS A 399 -17.65 25.82 -32.07
N ALA A 400 -18.05 24.59 -32.26
CA ALA A 400 -17.68 23.78 -33.43
C ALA A 400 -18.91 22.97 -33.88
N GLY A 401 -19.37 23.25 -35.10
CA GLY A 401 -20.52 22.58 -35.71
C GLY A 401 -20.21 21.11 -36.11
N PRO A 402 -21.23 20.33 -36.49
CA PRO A 402 -21.02 18.97 -36.97
C PRO A 402 -20.13 18.95 -38.23
N GLY A 403 -19.07 18.14 -38.22
CA GLY A 403 -18.10 18.00 -39.32
C GLY A 403 -17.15 19.20 -39.49
N GLU A 404 -17.25 20.23 -38.67
CA GLU A 404 -16.36 21.38 -38.68
C GLU A 404 -15.03 21.09 -38.01
N ALA A 405 -13.93 21.60 -38.56
CA ALA A 405 -12.61 21.57 -37.94
C ALA A 405 -12.24 22.94 -37.41
N VAL A 406 -12.02 23.02 -36.11
CA VAL A 406 -11.72 24.25 -35.39
C VAL A 406 -10.32 24.18 -34.78
N LEU A 407 -9.51 25.20 -35.05
CA LEU A 407 -8.17 25.36 -34.49
C LEU A 407 -8.20 26.32 -33.31
N VAL A 408 -7.75 25.86 -32.14
CA VAL A 408 -7.58 26.68 -30.93
C VAL A 408 -6.10 27.08 -30.84
N THR A 409 -5.84 28.38 -30.88
CA THR A 409 -4.50 28.97 -30.82
C THR A 409 -4.31 29.83 -29.58
N GLY A 410 -3.09 30.27 -29.33
CA GLY A 410 -2.73 31.15 -28.22
C GLY A 410 -1.34 30.87 -27.67
N PRO A 411 -0.74 31.75 -26.88
CA PRO A 411 0.58 31.59 -26.28
C PRO A 411 0.72 30.31 -25.45
N THR A 412 1.96 29.83 -25.31
CA THR A 412 2.26 28.71 -24.42
C THR A 412 1.93 29.05 -22.96
N GLY A 413 1.35 28.12 -22.23
CA GLY A 413 0.99 28.30 -20.81
C GLY A 413 -0.33 29.06 -20.55
N ILE A 414 -1.05 29.52 -21.60
CA ILE A 414 -2.31 30.28 -21.42
C ILE A 414 -3.49 29.40 -20.91
N GLY A 415 -3.39 28.08 -21.01
CA GLY A 415 -4.45 27.18 -20.56
C GLY A 415 -5.16 26.38 -21.64
N LYS A 416 -4.59 26.26 -22.88
CA LYS A 416 -5.18 25.50 -23.99
C LYS A 416 -5.48 24.05 -23.61
N SER A 417 -4.49 23.32 -23.12
CA SER A 417 -4.69 21.93 -22.66
C SER A 417 -5.60 21.85 -21.45
N THR A 418 -5.66 22.89 -20.60
CA THR A 418 -6.62 22.96 -19.47
C THR A 418 -8.04 23.10 -19.98
N LEU A 419 -8.25 23.88 -21.05
CA LEU A 419 -9.56 23.98 -21.72
C LEU A 419 -10.02 22.59 -22.23
N LEU A 420 -9.14 21.83 -22.90
CA LEU A 420 -9.52 20.47 -23.33
C LEU A 420 -9.79 19.53 -22.16
N ARG A 421 -9.04 19.64 -21.06
CA ARG A 421 -9.33 18.87 -19.82
C ARG A 421 -10.68 19.25 -19.23
N ALA A 422 -11.08 20.52 -19.24
CA ALA A 422 -12.40 20.95 -18.81
C ALA A 422 -13.50 20.38 -19.74
N ILE A 423 -13.31 20.47 -21.05
CA ILE A 423 -14.22 19.90 -22.05
C ILE A 423 -14.37 18.38 -21.87
N SER A 424 -13.29 17.66 -21.53
CA SER A 424 -13.32 16.21 -21.26
C SER A 424 -13.94 15.85 -19.90
N GLY A 425 -14.31 16.86 -19.09
CA GLY A 425 -14.90 16.68 -17.76
C GLY A 425 -13.94 16.18 -16.68
N ILE A 426 -12.59 16.33 -16.90
CA ILE A 426 -11.58 15.91 -15.90
C ILE A 426 -11.03 17.10 -15.10
N TRP A 427 -11.34 18.35 -15.48
CA TRP A 427 -10.89 19.56 -14.79
C TRP A 427 -12.03 20.22 -14.03
N PRO A 428 -12.07 20.15 -12.69
CA PRO A 428 -13.19 20.63 -11.91
C PRO A 428 -13.11 22.11 -11.50
N TYR A 429 -11.95 22.78 -11.76
CA TYR A 429 -11.70 24.13 -11.28
C TYR A 429 -12.16 25.18 -12.29
N GLY A 430 -13.27 25.83 -12.01
CA GLY A 430 -13.89 26.84 -12.86
C GLY A 430 -15.40 26.82 -12.74
N LYS A 431 -16.09 27.53 -13.65
CA LYS A 431 -17.56 27.56 -13.77
C LYS A 431 -17.96 27.84 -15.20
N GLY A 432 -19.12 27.40 -15.61
CA GLY A 432 -19.66 27.61 -16.96
C GLY A 432 -20.38 26.39 -17.49
N ALA A 433 -20.75 26.41 -18.77
CA ALA A 433 -21.47 25.31 -19.41
C ALA A 433 -20.76 24.83 -20.68
N ILE A 434 -20.69 23.50 -20.82
CA ILE A 434 -20.11 22.82 -21.97
C ILE A 434 -21.14 21.82 -22.48
N ARG A 435 -21.51 21.96 -23.77
CA ARG A 435 -22.41 21.00 -24.44
C ARG A 435 -21.64 20.25 -25.52
N LEU A 436 -21.70 18.93 -25.46
CA LEU A 436 -21.03 17.99 -26.36
C LEU A 436 -22.05 17.23 -27.18
N ALA A 437 -21.70 16.90 -28.42
CA ALA A 437 -22.50 16.00 -29.26
C ALA A 437 -22.75 14.67 -28.57
N ILE A 438 -23.92 14.08 -28.84
CA ILE A 438 -24.22 12.70 -28.49
C ILE A 438 -23.46 11.83 -29.49
N GLY A 439 -22.52 11.02 -29.02
CA GLY A 439 -21.73 10.14 -29.88
C GLY A 439 -20.39 9.72 -29.26
N LYS A 440 -19.53 9.18 -30.11
CA LYS A 440 -18.20 8.76 -29.71
C LYS A 440 -17.25 9.96 -29.62
N LEU A 441 -16.71 10.18 -28.45
CA LEU A 441 -15.70 11.22 -28.20
C LEU A 441 -14.32 10.56 -28.10
N LEU A 442 -13.31 11.21 -28.69
CA LEU A 442 -11.92 10.78 -28.55
C LEU A 442 -11.03 12.00 -28.33
N PHE A 443 -10.14 11.88 -27.32
CA PHE A 443 -9.12 12.89 -27.00
C PHE A 443 -7.75 12.29 -27.25
N LEU A 444 -6.97 12.90 -28.12
CA LEU A 444 -5.56 12.57 -28.36
C LEU A 444 -4.65 13.58 -27.65
N PRO A 445 -3.94 13.18 -26.60
CA PRO A 445 -2.99 14.04 -25.94
C PRO A 445 -1.69 14.20 -26.76
N GLN A 446 -0.90 15.19 -26.44
CA GLN A 446 0.42 15.46 -27.04
C GLN A 446 1.36 14.23 -26.96
N ARG A 447 1.37 13.55 -25.82
CA ARG A 447 2.08 12.28 -25.63
C ARG A 447 1.06 11.15 -25.46
N PRO A 448 0.98 10.24 -26.44
CA PRO A 448 0.06 9.12 -26.35
C PRO A 448 0.40 8.15 -25.21
N TYR A 449 -0.62 7.63 -24.56
CA TYR A 449 -0.44 6.53 -23.64
C TYR A 449 -0.44 5.20 -24.41
N LEU A 450 0.62 4.41 -24.19
CA LEU A 450 0.74 3.04 -24.68
C LEU A 450 0.84 2.11 -23.46
N PRO A 451 -0.13 1.20 -23.27
CA PRO A 451 -0.04 0.21 -22.20
C PRO A 451 1.12 -0.76 -22.45
N LEU A 452 1.60 -1.38 -21.37
CA LEU A 452 2.50 -2.53 -21.45
C LEU A 452 1.73 -3.72 -22.05
N GLY A 453 2.40 -4.54 -22.86
CA GLY A 453 1.81 -5.68 -23.54
C GLY A 453 2.04 -5.65 -25.03
N THR A 454 1.13 -6.27 -25.81
CA THR A 454 1.30 -6.38 -27.26
C THR A 454 1.05 -5.05 -27.97
N LEU A 455 1.66 -4.89 -29.17
CA LEU A 455 1.39 -3.72 -30.01
C LEU A 455 -0.10 -3.66 -30.42
N ARG A 456 -0.76 -4.80 -30.57
CA ARG A 456 -2.20 -4.92 -30.80
C ARG A 456 -2.97 -4.26 -29.65
N GLN A 457 -2.66 -4.59 -28.41
CA GLN A 457 -3.29 -3.99 -27.22
C GLN A 457 -3.04 -2.47 -27.19
N ALA A 458 -1.82 -2.05 -27.49
CA ALA A 458 -1.49 -0.64 -27.57
C ALA A 458 -2.28 0.07 -28.68
N LEU A 459 -2.49 -0.55 -29.84
CA LEU A 459 -3.24 0.02 -30.96
C LEU A 459 -4.73 0.20 -30.66
N ILE A 460 -5.37 -0.80 -30.04
CA ILE A 460 -6.84 -0.79 -29.84
C ILE A 460 -7.29 -0.16 -28.52
N TYR A 461 -6.35 0.15 -27.62
CA TYR A 461 -6.67 0.75 -26.31
C TYR A 461 -7.66 1.92 -26.43
N PRO A 462 -8.73 1.98 -25.59
CA PRO A 462 -9.05 1.13 -24.42
C PRO A 462 -9.98 -0.06 -24.70
N ARG A 463 -10.13 -0.51 -25.95
CA ARG A 463 -11.02 -1.62 -26.33
C ARG A 463 -10.41 -2.99 -25.99
N ALA A 464 -11.25 -4.03 -25.93
CA ALA A 464 -10.82 -5.42 -25.81
C ALA A 464 -10.35 -5.99 -27.17
N GLU A 465 -9.46 -6.97 -27.15
CA GLU A 465 -8.81 -7.53 -28.35
C GLU A 465 -9.78 -8.21 -29.33
N THR A 466 -10.91 -8.70 -28.86
CA THR A 466 -11.90 -9.47 -29.66
C THR A 466 -12.81 -8.61 -30.53
N ASP A 467 -12.72 -7.28 -30.44
CA ASP A 467 -13.72 -6.38 -31.00
C ASP A 467 -13.48 -5.98 -32.46
N LEU A 468 -12.28 -6.25 -33.03
CA LEU A 468 -11.90 -5.76 -34.35
C LEU A 468 -11.21 -6.85 -35.19
N PRO A 469 -11.61 -7.02 -36.50
CA PRO A 469 -10.94 -7.94 -37.40
C PRO A 469 -9.51 -7.46 -37.72
N GLU A 470 -8.61 -8.40 -37.95
CA GLU A 470 -7.19 -8.14 -38.21
C GLU A 470 -6.96 -7.28 -39.45
N THR A 471 -7.78 -7.45 -40.47
CA THR A 471 -7.75 -6.63 -41.69
C THR A 471 -7.92 -5.14 -41.40
N ARG A 472 -8.82 -4.77 -40.50
CA ARG A 472 -9.02 -3.37 -40.09
C ARG A 472 -7.83 -2.79 -39.33
N LEU A 473 -7.16 -3.63 -38.52
CA LEU A 473 -5.93 -3.20 -37.80
C LEU A 473 -4.81 -2.92 -38.80
N ALA A 474 -4.59 -3.83 -39.76
CA ALA A 474 -3.59 -3.66 -40.81
C ALA A 474 -3.86 -2.43 -41.66
N GLU A 475 -5.08 -2.23 -42.16
CA GLU A 475 -5.48 -1.05 -42.94
C GLU A 475 -5.25 0.25 -42.17
N ALA A 476 -5.58 0.30 -40.89
CA ALA A 476 -5.36 1.50 -40.05
C ALA A 476 -3.86 1.80 -39.93
N MET A 477 -3.03 0.78 -39.71
CA MET A 477 -1.59 0.92 -39.62
C MET A 477 -0.95 1.37 -40.94
N GLU A 478 -1.39 0.84 -42.08
CA GLU A 478 -0.93 1.25 -43.40
C GLU A 478 -1.26 2.73 -43.68
N LYS A 479 -2.49 3.15 -43.45
CA LYS A 479 -2.96 4.53 -43.69
C LYS A 479 -2.12 5.56 -42.93
N VAL A 480 -1.68 5.24 -41.69
CA VAL A 480 -0.83 6.13 -40.89
C VAL A 480 0.66 5.94 -41.14
N GLY A 481 1.07 5.06 -42.08
CA GLY A 481 2.46 4.83 -42.44
C GLY A 481 3.25 3.99 -41.41
N LEU A 482 2.59 3.06 -40.75
CA LEU A 482 3.16 2.10 -39.81
C LEU A 482 3.09 0.65 -40.28
N ALA A 483 3.01 0.42 -41.61
CA ALA A 483 2.91 -0.91 -42.20
C ALA A 483 4.03 -1.88 -41.75
N GLY A 484 5.25 -1.37 -41.54
CA GLY A 484 6.40 -2.16 -41.06
C GLY A 484 6.23 -2.81 -39.69
N PHE A 485 5.26 -2.35 -38.89
CA PHE A 485 4.96 -2.90 -37.59
C PHE A 485 3.81 -3.93 -37.58
N ILE A 486 3.11 -4.13 -38.71
CA ILE A 486 1.99 -5.09 -38.79
C ILE A 486 2.44 -6.51 -38.41
N PRO A 487 3.58 -7.04 -38.87
CA PRO A 487 4.05 -8.38 -38.48
C PRO A 487 4.37 -8.51 -36.97
N ARG A 488 4.45 -7.39 -36.26
CA ARG A 488 4.83 -7.30 -34.85
C ARG A 488 3.65 -7.00 -33.93
N LEU A 489 2.41 -7.07 -34.42
CA LEU A 489 1.23 -6.72 -33.65
C LEU A 489 1.08 -7.54 -32.36
N ASP A 490 1.49 -8.80 -32.38
CA ASP A 490 1.39 -9.70 -31.23
C ASP A 490 2.68 -9.79 -30.40
N GLU A 491 3.69 -8.99 -30.74
CA GLU A 491 4.93 -8.89 -29.94
C GLU A 491 4.66 -8.12 -28.64
N ASP A 492 5.00 -8.75 -27.51
CA ASP A 492 4.91 -8.14 -26.16
C ASP A 492 6.19 -7.37 -25.84
N ASP A 493 6.08 -6.06 -25.66
CA ASP A 493 7.23 -5.18 -25.36
C ASP A 493 6.76 -3.87 -24.67
N ASN A 494 7.72 -3.06 -24.26
CA ASN A 494 7.48 -1.68 -23.85
C ASN A 494 7.45 -0.75 -25.07
N TRP A 495 6.34 -0.76 -25.81
CA TRP A 495 6.16 0.00 -27.05
C TRP A 495 6.30 1.51 -26.87
N ALA A 496 6.06 2.03 -25.66
CA ALA A 496 6.26 3.45 -25.35
C ALA A 496 7.76 3.86 -25.41
N GLN A 497 8.68 2.90 -25.20
CA GLN A 497 10.13 3.14 -25.32
C GLN A 497 10.70 2.72 -26.68
N ARG A 498 10.03 1.79 -27.36
CA ARG A 498 10.44 1.28 -28.68
C ARG A 498 10.10 2.21 -29.83
N LEU A 499 8.92 2.83 -29.77
CA LEU A 499 8.46 3.73 -30.82
C LEU A 499 8.95 5.15 -30.55
N SER A 500 9.46 5.82 -31.59
CA SER A 500 9.69 7.25 -31.56
C SER A 500 8.41 8.02 -31.29
N LEU A 501 8.49 9.25 -30.75
CA LEU A 501 7.30 10.05 -30.45
C LEU A 501 6.42 10.25 -31.70
N GLY A 502 7.01 10.43 -32.88
CA GLY A 502 6.29 10.54 -34.16
C GLY A 502 5.53 9.25 -34.52
N GLU A 503 6.12 8.07 -34.28
CA GLU A 503 5.43 6.78 -34.47
C GLU A 503 4.30 6.59 -33.45
N GLN A 504 4.51 6.97 -32.20
CA GLN A 504 3.47 6.95 -31.17
C GLN A 504 2.29 7.86 -31.55
N GLN A 505 2.57 9.07 -32.05
CA GLN A 505 1.53 9.97 -32.54
C GLN A 505 0.78 9.37 -33.74
N ARG A 506 1.47 8.78 -34.74
CA ARG A 506 0.83 8.07 -35.87
C ARG A 506 -0.02 6.90 -35.39
N LEU A 507 0.45 6.12 -34.40
CA LEU A 507 -0.35 5.04 -33.80
C LEU A 507 -1.65 5.58 -33.15
N SER A 508 -1.63 6.77 -32.57
CA SER A 508 -2.83 7.41 -32.04
C SER A 508 -3.82 7.79 -33.14
N PHE A 509 -3.35 8.20 -34.31
CA PHE A 509 -4.22 8.43 -35.47
C PHE A 509 -4.80 7.11 -36.01
N ALA A 510 -4.07 5.99 -35.94
CA ALA A 510 -4.64 4.68 -36.24
C ALA A 510 -5.81 4.32 -35.28
N ARG A 511 -5.69 4.69 -33.98
CA ARG A 511 -6.81 4.56 -33.01
C ARG A 511 -8.04 5.38 -33.45
N VAL A 512 -7.83 6.59 -34.01
CA VAL A 512 -8.96 7.41 -34.53
C VAL A 512 -9.68 6.67 -35.65
N LEU A 513 -8.92 6.09 -36.62
CA LEU A 513 -9.49 5.33 -37.73
C LEU A 513 -10.29 4.09 -37.27
N LEU A 514 -9.83 3.45 -36.19
CA LEU A 514 -10.51 2.30 -35.62
C LEU A 514 -11.73 2.70 -34.75
N THR A 515 -11.71 3.88 -34.15
CA THR A 515 -12.77 4.35 -33.28
C THR A 515 -13.90 5.06 -34.02
N GLU A 516 -13.56 5.76 -35.11
CA GLU A 516 -14.48 6.58 -35.90
C GLU A 516 -15.29 7.53 -34.98
N PRO A 517 -14.62 8.48 -34.29
CA PRO A 517 -15.29 9.37 -33.35
C PRO A 517 -16.12 10.45 -34.06
N ASP A 518 -17.27 10.79 -33.49
CA ASP A 518 -18.09 11.92 -33.97
C ASP A 518 -17.46 13.27 -33.60
N LEU A 519 -16.76 13.32 -32.46
CA LEU A 519 -16.05 14.51 -31.99
C LEU A 519 -14.65 14.13 -31.52
N LEU A 520 -13.65 14.70 -32.20
CA LEU A 520 -12.23 14.43 -32.01
C LEU A 520 -11.51 15.66 -31.46
N PHE A 521 -10.82 15.49 -30.36
CA PHE A 521 -9.95 16.52 -29.75
C PHE A 521 -8.48 16.15 -29.91
N LEU A 522 -7.67 17.09 -30.42
CA LEU A 522 -6.25 16.93 -30.68
C LEU A 522 -5.45 17.97 -29.89
N ASP A 523 -4.72 17.55 -28.85
CA ASP A 523 -3.84 18.43 -28.07
C ASP A 523 -2.39 18.29 -28.57
N GLU A 524 -1.98 19.12 -29.52
CA GLU A 524 -0.67 19.08 -30.16
C GLU A 524 -0.26 17.67 -30.65
N ALA A 525 -1.26 16.87 -31.09
CA ALA A 525 -1.12 15.45 -31.36
C ALA A 525 -0.23 15.12 -32.58
N THR A 526 0.23 16.15 -33.33
CA THR A 526 1.13 16.06 -34.47
C THR A 526 2.45 16.79 -34.27
N SER A 527 2.75 17.22 -33.05
CA SER A 527 3.92 18.09 -32.76
C SER A 527 5.27 17.44 -33.08
N ALA A 528 5.37 16.12 -33.09
CA ALA A 528 6.57 15.36 -33.42
C ALA A 528 6.63 14.90 -34.88
N LEU A 529 5.68 15.30 -35.73
CA LEU A 529 5.62 14.97 -37.14
C LEU A 529 6.17 16.14 -37.99
N ASP A 530 6.67 15.84 -39.17
CA ASP A 530 6.92 16.85 -40.17
C ASP A 530 5.61 17.38 -40.78
N GLU A 531 5.66 18.54 -41.44
CA GLU A 531 4.48 19.22 -41.98
C GLU A 531 3.76 18.39 -43.08
N ALA A 532 4.49 17.59 -43.84
CA ALA A 532 3.91 16.75 -44.88
C ALA A 532 3.07 15.60 -44.30
N ASN A 533 3.60 14.91 -43.27
CA ASN A 533 2.88 13.87 -42.55
C ASN A 533 1.72 14.44 -41.73
N GLU A 534 1.89 15.59 -41.08
CA GLU A 534 0.82 16.30 -40.40
C GLU A 534 -0.35 16.60 -41.38
N ALA A 535 -0.05 17.24 -42.51
CA ALA A 535 -1.07 17.57 -43.52
C ALA A 535 -1.76 16.31 -44.09
N LYS A 536 -0.99 15.22 -44.29
CA LYS A 536 -1.55 13.92 -44.73
C LYS A 536 -2.59 13.38 -43.75
N LEU A 537 -2.26 13.37 -42.46
CA LEU A 537 -3.18 12.87 -41.41
C LEU A 537 -4.44 13.74 -41.26
N TYR A 538 -4.31 15.05 -41.30
CA TYR A 538 -5.49 15.92 -41.25
C TYR A 538 -6.36 15.79 -42.49
N ARG A 539 -5.80 15.71 -43.69
CA ARG A 539 -6.59 15.46 -44.93
C ARG A 539 -7.30 14.12 -44.88
N MET A 540 -6.66 13.09 -44.34
CA MET A 540 -7.27 11.76 -44.14
C MET A 540 -8.46 11.84 -43.22
N LEU A 541 -8.39 12.58 -42.10
CA LEU A 541 -9.50 12.77 -41.17
C LEU A 541 -10.63 13.61 -41.80
N ARG A 542 -10.29 14.69 -42.51
CA ARG A 542 -11.26 15.56 -43.21
C ARG A 542 -12.01 14.82 -44.32
N GLY A 543 -11.34 13.89 -45.01
CA GLY A 543 -11.93 13.05 -46.05
C GLY A 543 -12.60 11.77 -45.54
N ALA A 544 -12.68 11.56 -44.23
CA ALA A 544 -13.27 10.37 -43.65
C ALA A 544 -14.78 10.35 -43.83
N ALA A 545 -15.36 9.17 -44.14
CA ALA A 545 -16.78 8.99 -44.43
C ALA A 545 -17.70 9.33 -43.25
N TRP A 546 -17.20 9.27 -42.02
CA TRP A 546 -17.98 9.60 -40.79
C TRP A 546 -17.93 11.09 -40.42
N HIS A 547 -17.25 11.95 -41.21
CA HIS A 547 -17.20 13.41 -41.06
C HIS A 547 -17.04 13.92 -39.62
N PRO A 548 -15.93 13.61 -38.92
CA PRO A 548 -15.76 13.98 -37.53
C PRO A 548 -15.71 15.50 -37.36
N THR A 549 -16.34 16.01 -36.28
CA THR A 549 -16.04 17.35 -35.78
C THR A 549 -14.67 17.32 -35.12
N ILE A 550 -13.76 18.21 -35.54
CA ILE A 550 -12.35 18.22 -35.08
C ILE A 550 -12.08 19.52 -34.29
N VAL A 551 -11.54 19.39 -33.09
CA VAL A 551 -11.07 20.53 -32.30
C VAL A 551 -9.59 20.30 -31.99
N SER A 552 -8.73 21.09 -32.62
CA SER A 552 -7.28 20.95 -32.50
C SER A 552 -6.67 22.09 -31.71
N ILE A 553 -5.71 21.78 -30.86
CA ILE A 553 -4.75 22.74 -30.31
C ILE A 553 -3.46 22.60 -31.10
N GLY A 554 -2.93 23.69 -31.61
CA GLY A 554 -1.66 23.71 -32.35
C GLY A 554 -1.02 25.09 -32.40
N HIS A 555 0.27 25.11 -32.72
CA HIS A 555 1.06 26.34 -32.82
C HIS A 555 1.57 26.62 -34.24
N ARG A 556 1.51 25.62 -35.13
CA ARG A 556 2.02 25.75 -36.48
C ARG A 556 1.04 26.53 -37.38
N SER A 557 1.55 27.47 -38.15
CA SER A 557 0.74 28.24 -39.08
C SER A 557 0.15 27.38 -40.20
N THR A 558 0.79 26.25 -40.53
CA THR A 558 0.34 25.28 -41.54
C THR A 558 -1.01 24.63 -41.17
N LEU A 559 -1.34 24.54 -39.88
CA LEU A 559 -2.61 23.97 -39.40
C LEU A 559 -3.80 24.86 -39.77
N ALA A 560 -3.62 26.18 -39.85
CA ALA A 560 -4.73 27.08 -40.16
C ALA A 560 -5.39 26.75 -41.52
N ALA A 561 -4.61 26.32 -42.50
CA ALA A 561 -5.13 25.93 -43.82
C ALA A 561 -5.87 24.59 -43.83
N LEU A 562 -5.82 23.80 -42.76
CA LEU A 562 -6.44 22.50 -42.60
C LEU A 562 -7.72 22.56 -41.74
N HIS A 563 -8.08 23.76 -41.25
CA HIS A 563 -9.26 24.00 -40.37
C HIS A 563 -10.18 25.03 -41.01
N ASP A 564 -11.47 24.91 -40.67
CA ASP A 564 -12.51 25.80 -41.18
C ASP A 564 -12.59 27.13 -40.38
N ALA A 565 -12.27 27.08 -39.09
CA ALA A 565 -12.28 28.23 -38.19
C ALA A 565 -11.05 28.21 -37.24
N GLN A 566 -10.65 29.39 -36.80
CA GLN A 566 -9.56 29.55 -35.83
C GLN A 566 -10.03 30.45 -34.68
N HIS A 567 -9.79 30.02 -33.44
CA HIS A 567 -10.07 30.76 -32.22
C HIS A 567 -8.79 31.01 -31.43
N ASP A 568 -8.41 32.27 -31.29
CA ASP A 568 -7.33 32.68 -30.39
C ASP A 568 -7.89 32.87 -28.98
N ILE A 569 -7.49 31.97 -28.06
CA ILE A 569 -7.93 32.04 -26.66
C ILE A 569 -7.19 33.09 -25.82
N SER A 570 -6.23 33.81 -26.41
CA SER A 570 -5.53 34.91 -25.71
C SER A 570 -6.47 36.05 -25.31
N VAL A 571 -7.56 36.25 -26.05
CA VAL A 571 -8.59 37.25 -25.76
C VAL A 571 -9.35 36.98 -24.47
N PHE A 572 -9.36 35.72 -24.00
CA PHE A 572 -10.03 35.28 -22.78
C PHE A 572 -9.08 35.17 -21.57
N ARG A 573 -7.83 35.62 -21.72
CA ARG A 573 -6.84 35.57 -20.64
C ARG A 573 -7.33 36.38 -19.44
N ALA A 574 -7.34 35.80 -18.26
CA ALA A 574 -7.62 36.53 -17.04
C ALA A 574 -6.59 37.65 -16.83
N SER A 575 -7.04 38.89 -16.62
CA SER A 575 -6.14 39.96 -16.24
C SER A 575 -5.50 39.62 -14.90
N SER A 576 -4.16 39.55 -14.84
CA SER A 576 -3.43 39.35 -13.59
C SER A 576 -3.65 40.59 -12.71
N ALA A 577 -4.62 40.55 -11.79
CA ALA A 577 -4.60 41.45 -10.67
C ALA A 577 -3.35 41.11 -9.83
N PRO A 578 -2.56 42.11 -9.36
CA PRO A 578 -1.44 41.84 -8.50
C PRO A 578 -1.96 41.17 -7.23
N VAL A 579 -1.34 40.01 -6.87
CA VAL A 579 -1.58 39.32 -5.60
C VAL A 579 -1.16 40.30 -4.50
N THR A 580 -2.11 40.97 -3.88
CA THR A 580 -1.90 41.65 -2.59
C THR A 580 -1.74 40.52 -1.57
N THR A 581 -0.50 40.18 -1.25
CA THR A 581 -0.16 39.39 -0.06
C THR A 581 -0.64 40.11 1.18
N PRO A 582 -1.41 39.44 2.08
CA PRO A 582 -1.70 39.95 3.39
C PRO A 582 -0.48 39.93 4.31
#